data_fe89cbefc02d08881be6d171846d9ce5
#
_entry.id   fe89cbefc02d08881be6d171846d9ce5
#
_cell.length_a   1.000
_cell.length_b   1.000
_cell.length_c   1.000
_cell.angle_alpha   90.00
_cell.angle_beta   90.00
_cell.angle_gamma   90.00
#
_symmetry.space_group_name_H-M   'P 1'
#
loop_
_entity.id
_entity.type
_entity.pdbx_description
1 polymer ?
#
loop_
_entity_poly.entity_id
_entity_poly.type
_entity_poly.pdbx_seq_one_letter_code
_entity_poly.pdbx_strand_id
1 'polypeptide(L)'
;FVLHLDHGKTIQQCMKAIQAGFTSVMLDGSELPYEENVRLTKEVTDLAHMVGVSVEGEIGTIGVMSNSDEGGVENVTYTNPEDVIDFVTKTGVDCLAIAIGTAHGIYPKGFVPKLQLELLERIKEVAPVPLVLHGGSNNPDNEIRRACQIGIRKVNISSDFKYAFFKKVDEVIQELTLDEKIGVMSGQVTEKKLL
;
A
#
# COMPACT_ATOMS: atom_id res chain seq x y z
N PHE A 1 7.04 -9.53 -12.74
CA PHE A 1 6.27 -9.49 -11.49
C PHE A 1 7.22 -9.29 -10.33
N VAL A 2 6.78 -8.52 -9.33
CA VAL A 2 7.47 -8.31 -8.05
C VAL A 2 6.55 -8.87 -6.97
N LEU A 3 7.08 -9.72 -6.09
CA LEU A 3 6.39 -10.12 -4.88
C LEU A 3 6.84 -9.18 -3.77
N HIS A 4 5.90 -8.37 -3.27
CA HIS A 4 6.16 -7.29 -2.33
C HIS A 4 5.46 -7.52 -0.99
N LEU A 5 6.18 -7.40 0.12
CA LEU A 5 5.58 -7.30 1.45
C LEU A 5 5.11 -5.87 1.67
N ASP A 6 3.80 -5.68 1.73
CA ASP A 6 3.15 -4.40 2.02
C ASP A 6 2.94 -4.24 3.55
N HIS A 7 3.24 -3.09 4.10
CA HIS A 7 3.09 -2.73 5.53
C HIS A 7 3.71 -3.72 6.54
N GLY A 8 4.93 -4.18 6.31
CA GLY A 8 5.69 -4.93 7.31
C GLY A 8 5.98 -4.05 8.54
N LYS A 9 5.54 -4.48 9.72
CA LYS A 9 5.66 -3.68 10.97
C LYS A 9 6.93 -3.97 11.77
N THR A 10 7.68 -5.00 11.40
CA THR A 10 8.90 -5.40 12.13
C THR A 10 9.99 -5.90 11.18
N ILE A 11 11.25 -5.75 11.60
CA ILE A 11 12.41 -6.33 10.89
C ILE A 11 12.19 -7.84 10.68
N GLN A 12 11.68 -8.54 11.68
CA GLN A 12 11.44 -9.98 11.58
C GLN A 12 10.43 -10.34 10.48
N GLN A 13 9.37 -9.55 10.29
CA GLN A 13 8.41 -9.77 9.20
C GLN A 13 9.06 -9.57 7.84
N CYS A 14 9.86 -8.51 7.67
CA CYS A 14 10.60 -8.26 6.45
C CYS A 14 11.57 -9.42 6.13
N MET A 15 12.33 -9.88 7.13
CA MET A 15 13.27 -11.00 6.93
C MET A 15 12.57 -12.31 6.61
N LYS A 16 11.42 -12.61 7.22
CA LYS A 16 10.61 -13.78 6.87
C LYS A 16 10.07 -13.71 5.45
N ALA A 17 9.64 -12.54 4.99
CA ALA A 17 9.20 -12.33 3.62
C ALA A 17 10.36 -12.59 2.63
N ILE A 18 11.54 -12.04 2.88
CA ILE A 18 12.74 -12.29 2.07
C ILE A 18 13.07 -13.79 2.01
N GLN A 19 13.05 -14.48 3.16
CA GLN A 19 13.27 -15.93 3.21
C GLN A 19 12.21 -16.73 2.41
N ALA A 20 10.98 -16.21 2.35
CA ALA A 20 9.89 -16.80 1.56
C ALA A 20 9.98 -16.46 0.05
N GLY A 21 11.01 -15.72 -0.41
CA GLY A 21 11.24 -15.40 -1.81
C GLY A 21 10.64 -14.06 -2.27
N PHE A 22 10.27 -13.17 -1.35
CA PHE A 22 9.87 -11.81 -1.69
C PHE A 22 11.07 -11.04 -2.25
N THR A 23 10.86 -10.33 -3.34
CA THR A 23 11.90 -9.53 -4.02
C THR A 23 11.83 -8.05 -3.69
N SER A 24 10.83 -7.66 -2.90
CA SER A 24 10.65 -6.31 -2.37
C SER A 24 9.95 -6.39 -1.01
N VAL A 25 10.35 -5.55 -0.08
CA VAL A 25 9.72 -5.47 1.25
C VAL A 25 9.51 -4.02 1.65
N MET A 26 8.49 -3.76 2.45
CA MET A 26 8.27 -2.48 3.09
C MET A 26 8.40 -2.63 4.60
N LEU A 27 9.15 -1.72 5.24
CA LEU A 27 9.02 -1.45 6.66
C LEU A 27 8.16 -0.21 6.84
N ASP A 28 7.02 -0.38 7.47
CA ASP A 28 6.12 0.70 7.83
C ASP A 28 6.33 1.11 9.29
N GLY A 29 7.19 2.11 9.46
CA GLY A 29 7.45 2.79 10.72
C GLY A 29 6.76 4.14 10.84
N SER A 30 5.78 4.45 9.99
CA SER A 30 5.15 5.78 9.89
C SER A 30 4.47 6.26 11.17
N GLU A 31 4.01 5.34 12.02
CA GLU A 31 3.40 5.63 13.33
C GLU A 31 4.44 5.79 14.46
N LEU A 32 5.70 5.47 14.20
CA LEU A 32 6.78 5.60 15.17
C LEU A 32 7.37 7.02 15.19
N PRO A 33 8.10 7.41 16.26
CA PRO A 33 8.92 8.61 16.23
C PRO A 33 9.90 8.56 15.03
N TYR A 34 10.10 9.69 14.37
CA TYR A 34 10.88 9.80 13.12
C TYR A 34 12.25 9.09 13.19
N GLU A 35 13.04 9.32 14.22
CA GLU A 35 14.36 8.70 14.37
C GLU A 35 14.30 7.18 14.56
N GLU A 36 13.23 6.67 15.16
CA GLU A 36 13.02 5.22 15.30
C GLU A 36 12.59 4.60 13.96
N ASN A 37 11.72 5.28 13.18
CA ASN A 37 11.40 4.89 11.82
C ASN A 37 12.67 4.83 10.96
N VAL A 38 13.48 5.88 10.98
CA VAL A 38 14.78 5.93 10.27
C VAL A 38 15.67 4.75 10.68
N ARG A 39 15.83 4.49 11.98
CA ARG A 39 16.67 3.42 12.49
C ARG A 39 16.24 2.04 11.99
N LEU A 40 14.96 1.72 12.15
CA LEU A 40 14.42 0.41 11.75
C LEU A 40 14.43 0.23 10.24
N THR A 41 14.03 1.25 9.49
CA THR A 41 14.01 1.21 8.03
C THR A 41 15.42 1.02 7.47
N LYS A 42 16.41 1.74 8.04
CA LYS A 42 17.81 1.54 7.66
C LYS A 42 18.29 0.12 7.91
N GLU A 43 17.98 -0.44 9.07
CA GLU A 43 18.38 -1.81 9.42
C GLU A 43 17.79 -2.83 8.43
N VAL A 44 16.51 -2.69 8.05
CA VAL A 44 15.89 -3.52 7.02
C VAL A 44 16.55 -3.32 5.66
N THR A 45 16.84 -2.07 5.29
CA THR A 45 17.48 -1.75 4.01
C THR A 45 18.86 -2.39 3.90
N ASP A 46 19.69 -2.24 4.94
CA ASP A 46 21.03 -2.83 4.96
C ASP A 46 20.98 -4.36 4.79
N LEU A 47 20.05 -5.03 5.49
CA LEU A 47 19.89 -6.49 5.38
C LEU A 47 19.32 -6.94 4.04
N ALA A 48 18.31 -6.25 3.52
CA ALA A 48 17.64 -6.58 2.27
C ALA A 48 18.58 -6.38 1.06
N HIS A 49 19.35 -5.29 1.04
CA HIS A 49 20.31 -5.01 -0.03
C HIS A 49 21.43 -6.03 -0.12
N MET A 50 21.84 -6.67 1.00
CA MET A 50 22.84 -7.76 0.98
C MET A 50 22.41 -8.95 0.12
N VAL A 51 21.11 -9.13 -0.09
CA VAL A 51 20.52 -10.22 -0.87
C VAL A 51 19.77 -9.75 -2.12
N GLY A 52 19.94 -8.47 -2.50
CA GLY A 52 19.38 -7.89 -3.73
C GLY A 52 17.87 -7.67 -3.69
N VAL A 53 17.30 -7.47 -2.49
CA VAL A 53 15.87 -7.18 -2.28
C VAL A 53 15.68 -5.68 -2.09
N SER A 54 14.72 -5.07 -2.81
CA SER A 54 14.42 -3.65 -2.68
C SER A 54 13.56 -3.34 -1.47
N VAL A 55 13.73 -2.13 -0.93
CA VAL A 55 13.02 -1.67 0.28
C VAL A 55 12.22 -0.42 0.02
N GLU A 56 10.99 -0.43 0.49
CA GLU A 56 10.10 0.73 0.60
C GLU A 56 10.05 1.21 2.04
N GLY A 57 10.17 2.51 2.23
CA GLY A 57 9.91 3.18 3.51
C GLY A 57 8.69 4.06 3.44
N GLU A 58 8.21 4.55 4.58
CA GLU A 58 7.06 5.46 4.66
C GLU A 58 7.31 6.58 5.65
N ILE A 59 6.94 7.82 5.27
CA ILE A 59 6.91 9.00 6.14
C ILE A 59 5.60 9.78 5.97
N GLY A 60 5.13 10.38 7.06
CA GLY A 60 3.75 10.81 7.21
C GLY A 60 2.87 9.61 7.59
N THR A 61 1.60 9.84 7.84
CA THR A 61 0.68 8.76 8.24
C THR A 61 -0.51 8.69 7.30
N ILE A 62 -0.87 7.47 6.90
CA ILE A 62 -2.04 7.22 6.06
C ILE A 62 -3.29 7.15 6.94
N GLY A 63 -4.39 7.75 6.49
CA GLY A 63 -5.68 7.66 7.15
C GLY A 63 -6.25 6.23 7.13
N VAL A 64 -7.20 5.95 8.02
CA VAL A 64 -7.93 4.67 8.04
C VAL A 64 -9.44 4.92 8.11
N MET A 65 -10.19 4.21 7.27
CA MET A 65 -11.65 4.14 7.34
C MET A 65 -12.05 2.96 8.23
N SER A 66 -13.16 3.10 8.94
CA SER A 66 -13.66 2.09 9.91
C SER A 66 -13.96 0.71 9.31
N ASN A 67 -13.99 0.60 7.99
CA ASN A 67 -14.23 -0.64 7.24
C ASN A 67 -12.96 -1.25 6.65
N SER A 68 -11.78 -0.79 7.07
CA SER A 68 -10.50 -1.32 6.61
C SER A 68 -9.86 -2.22 7.66
N ASP A 69 -9.31 -3.34 7.19
CA ASP A 69 -8.44 -4.23 7.98
C ASP A 69 -6.96 -3.81 7.88
N GLU A 70 -6.67 -2.80 7.07
CA GLU A 70 -5.32 -2.25 6.88
C GLU A 70 -5.04 -1.21 7.97
N GLY A 71 -3.78 -1.08 8.39
CA GLY A 71 -3.36 -0.10 9.39
C GLY A 71 -3.59 1.35 8.92
N GLY A 72 -3.44 2.29 9.82
CA GLY A 72 -3.58 3.72 9.58
C GLY A 72 -4.03 4.44 10.84
N VAL A 73 -4.14 5.76 10.78
CA VAL A 73 -4.47 6.63 11.92
C VAL A 73 -5.70 7.51 11.64
N GLU A 74 -6.42 7.90 12.69
CA GLU A 74 -7.53 8.85 12.56
C GLU A 74 -7.05 10.26 12.18
N ASN A 75 -5.93 10.70 12.75
CA ASN A 75 -5.33 12.00 12.48
C ASN A 75 -4.14 11.86 11.56
N VAL A 76 -4.33 12.17 10.29
CA VAL A 76 -3.30 12.09 9.26
C VAL A 76 -2.23 13.17 9.46
N THR A 77 -0.96 12.76 9.45
CA THR A 77 0.18 13.68 9.35
C THR A 77 0.72 13.64 7.92
N TYR A 78 0.58 14.74 7.20
CA TYR A 78 1.12 14.85 5.84
C TYR A 78 2.65 14.79 5.84
N THR A 79 3.20 14.21 4.77
CA THR A 79 4.65 14.17 4.56
C THR A 79 5.22 15.59 4.43
N ASN A 80 6.21 15.93 5.25
CA ASN A 80 6.95 17.18 5.11
C ASN A 80 8.05 17.02 4.04
N PRO A 81 8.10 17.85 2.99
CA PRO A 81 9.14 17.77 1.97
C PRO A 81 10.57 17.84 2.50
N GLU A 82 10.81 18.55 3.60
CA GLU A 82 12.14 18.68 4.22
C GLU A 82 12.64 17.34 4.78
N ASP A 83 11.73 16.47 5.25
CA ASP A 83 12.08 15.17 5.81
C ASP A 83 12.39 14.12 4.73
N VAL A 84 11.95 14.33 3.48
CA VAL A 84 12.09 13.36 2.37
C VAL A 84 13.56 13.06 2.06
N ILE A 85 14.37 14.09 1.87
CA ILE A 85 15.80 13.94 1.53
C ILE A 85 16.54 13.31 2.73
N ASP A 86 16.27 13.79 3.93
CA ASP A 86 16.92 13.30 5.14
C ASP A 86 16.61 11.82 5.37
N PHE A 87 15.33 11.44 5.27
CA PHE A 87 14.91 10.05 5.42
C PHE A 87 15.55 9.12 4.39
N VAL A 88 15.47 9.46 3.10
CA VAL A 88 16.05 8.62 2.03
C VAL A 88 17.57 8.52 2.17
N THR A 89 18.23 9.62 2.50
CA THR A 89 19.69 9.63 2.67
C THR A 89 20.12 8.76 3.85
N LYS A 90 19.42 8.84 4.97
CA LYS A 90 19.74 8.05 6.19
C LYS A 90 19.40 6.57 6.03
N THR A 91 18.30 6.26 5.36
CA THR A 91 17.79 4.87 5.29
C THR A 91 18.27 4.10 4.06
N GLY A 92 18.50 4.79 2.94
CA GLY A 92 18.90 4.17 1.67
C GLY A 92 17.77 3.40 0.97
N VAL A 93 16.48 3.68 1.27
CA VAL A 93 15.34 3.02 0.64
C VAL A 93 15.30 3.23 -0.88
N ASP A 94 14.73 2.27 -1.60
CA ASP A 94 14.62 2.31 -3.06
C ASP A 94 13.38 3.07 -3.55
N CYS A 95 12.35 3.17 -2.72
CA CYS A 95 11.18 4.01 -2.97
C CYS A 95 10.56 4.46 -1.64
N LEU A 96 9.75 5.51 -1.70
CA LEU A 96 9.19 6.17 -0.52
C LEU A 96 7.69 6.36 -0.64
N ALA A 97 6.95 5.77 0.28
CA ALA A 97 5.53 6.05 0.48
C ALA A 97 5.34 7.36 1.22
N ILE A 98 4.41 8.18 0.71
CA ILE A 98 4.14 9.53 1.18
C ILE A 98 2.66 9.73 1.52
N ALA A 99 2.41 10.52 2.55
CA ALA A 99 1.06 10.88 2.97
C ALA A 99 0.65 12.23 2.36
N ILE A 100 -0.28 12.19 1.40
CA ILE A 100 -0.83 13.35 0.72
C ILE A 100 -2.37 13.41 0.76
N GLY A 101 -3.00 12.72 1.72
CA GLY A 101 -4.43 12.81 1.99
C GLY A 101 -5.27 11.61 1.58
N THR A 102 -4.65 10.47 1.32
CA THR A 102 -5.34 9.19 1.14
C THR A 102 -5.65 8.49 2.48
N ALA A 103 -6.58 7.53 2.45
CA ALA A 103 -6.87 6.65 3.56
C ALA A 103 -7.11 5.21 3.08
N HIS A 104 -6.81 4.24 3.94
CA HIS A 104 -7.12 2.84 3.72
C HIS A 104 -8.62 2.58 3.91
N GLY A 105 -9.19 1.73 3.07
CA GLY A 105 -10.60 1.35 3.13
C GLY A 105 -11.46 2.02 2.06
N ILE A 106 -12.77 1.99 2.28
CA ILE A 106 -13.76 2.59 1.36
C ILE A 106 -14.34 3.84 2.03
N TYR A 107 -14.25 4.95 1.35
CA TYR A 107 -14.80 6.21 1.84
C TYR A 107 -16.32 6.13 2.00
N PRO A 108 -16.90 6.82 3.02
CA PRO A 108 -18.35 6.90 3.19
C PRO A 108 -19.04 7.44 1.94
N LYS A 109 -20.29 6.98 1.70
CA LYS A 109 -21.08 7.45 0.56
C LYS A 109 -21.23 8.98 0.61
N GLY A 110 -20.88 9.63 -0.50
CA GLY A 110 -20.93 11.09 -0.64
C GLY A 110 -19.67 11.81 -0.19
N PHE A 111 -18.70 11.13 0.41
CA PHE A 111 -17.38 11.70 0.66
C PHE A 111 -16.53 11.55 -0.61
N VAL A 112 -15.91 12.64 -1.05
CA VAL A 112 -14.98 12.67 -2.18
C VAL A 112 -13.61 13.04 -1.63
N PRO A 113 -12.65 12.10 -1.58
CA PRO A 113 -11.30 12.40 -1.15
C PRO A 113 -10.64 13.38 -2.12
N LYS A 114 -9.75 14.21 -1.58
CA LYS A 114 -8.96 15.17 -2.36
C LYS A 114 -7.50 15.05 -1.98
N LEU A 115 -6.67 14.77 -2.96
CA LEU A 115 -5.23 14.70 -2.77
C LEU A 115 -4.62 16.10 -2.65
N GLN A 116 -3.58 16.23 -1.83
CA GLN A 116 -2.78 17.44 -1.71
C GLN A 116 -1.74 17.51 -2.86
N LEU A 117 -2.21 17.78 -4.07
CA LEU A 117 -1.37 17.73 -5.28
C LEU A 117 -0.25 18.77 -5.27
N GLU A 118 -0.49 19.97 -4.72
CA GLU A 118 0.54 21.00 -4.54
C GLU A 118 1.65 20.53 -3.56
N LEU A 119 1.27 19.78 -2.52
CA LEU A 119 2.23 19.15 -1.63
C LEU A 119 3.04 18.07 -2.37
N LEU A 120 2.38 17.28 -3.20
CA LEU A 120 3.05 16.26 -4.02
C LEU A 120 4.07 16.89 -4.98
N GLU A 121 3.75 18.03 -5.61
CA GLU A 121 4.68 18.76 -6.47
C GLU A 121 5.95 19.16 -5.69
N ARG A 122 5.80 19.74 -4.50
CA ARG A 122 6.92 20.11 -3.63
C ARG A 122 7.75 18.90 -3.17
N ILE A 123 7.09 17.79 -2.80
CA ILE A 123 7.78 16.55 -2.44
C ILE A 123 8.55 16.01 -3.64
N LYS A 124 7.94 16.02 -4.83
CA LYS A 124 8.58 15.51 -6.06
C LYS A 124 9.83 16.30 -6.46
N GLU A 125 9.87 17.61 -6.21
CA GLU A 125 11.04 18.46 -6.50
C GLU A 125 12.28 18.01 -5.72
N VAL A 126 12.10 17.48 -4.50
CA VAL A 126 13.19 17.11 -3.59
C VAL A 126 13.43 15.61 -3.51
N ALA A 127 12.49 14.78 -3.95
CA ALA A 127 12.57 13.32 -3.79
C ALA A 127 13.63 12.69 -4.71
N PRO A 128 14.67 12.04 -4.16
CA PRO A 128 15.71 11.38 -4.95
C PRO A 128 15.31 9.97 -5.43
N VAL A 129 14.19 9.42 -4.93
CA VAL A 129 13.68 8.09 -5.23
C VAL A 129 12.25 8.13 -5.77
N PRO A 130 11.77 7.05 -6.42
CA PRO A 130 10.36 6.91 -6.81
C PRO A 130 9.42 7.08 -5.62
N LEU A 131 8.31 7.80 -5.85
CA LEU A 131 7.26 8.01 -4.84
C LEU A 131 6.13 7.00 -4.98
N VAL A 132 5.61 6.58 -3.84
CA VAL A 132 4.52 5.60 -3.70
C VAL A 132 3.31 6.26 -3.03
N LEU A 133 2.12 5.93 -3.51
CA LEU A 133 0.85 6.34 -2.94
C LEU A 133 0.10 5.13 -2.39
N HIS A 134 -0.07 5.07 -1.07
CA HIS A 134 -0.95 4.11 -0.39
C HIS A 134 -2.39 4.62 -0.35
N GLY A 135 -3.34 3.74 -0.02
CA GLY A 135 -4.75 4.09 0.06
C GLY A 135 -5.35 4.55 -1.27
N GLY A 136 -4.90 3.96 -2.39
CA GLY A 136 -5.34 4.36 -3.73
C GLY A 136 -6.79 4.00 -4.08
N SER A 137 -7.40 3.05 -3.36
CA SER A 137 -8.77 2.62 -3.60
C SER A 137 -9.79 3.74 -3.36
N ASN A 138 -10.86 3.72 -4.15
CA ASN A 138 -12.01 4.62 -4.03
C ASN A 138 -11.67 6.14 -4.11
N ASN A 139 -10.51 6.47 -4.68
CA ASN A 139 -10.17 7.85 -5.03
C ASN A 139 -10.69 8.19 -6.42
N PRO A 140 -10.99 9.46 -6.72
CA PRO A 140 -11.37 9.89 -8.06
C PRO A 140 -10.24 9.60 -9.08
N ASP A 141 -10.59 9.03 -10.23
CA ASP A 141 -9.62 8.68 -11.29
C ASP A 141 -8.77 9.88 -11.75
N ASN A 142 -9.36 11.08 -11.79
CA ASN A 142 -8.65 12.29 -12.16
C ASN A 142 -7.58 12.69 -11.13
N GLU A 143 -7.83 12.47 -9.84
CA GLU A 143 -6.88 12.74 -8.75
C GLU A 143 -5.67 11.77 -8.85
N ILE A 144 -5.94 10.47 -8.96
CA ILE A 144 -4.88 9.45 -9.13
C ILE A 144 -4.09 9.69 -10.41
N ARG A 145 -4.78 9.96 -11.53
CA ARG A 145 -4.11 10.27 -12.80
C ARG A 145 -3.19 11.49 -12.67
N ARG A 146 -3.66 12.53 -12.01
CA ARG A 146 -2.87 13.75 -11.81
C ARG A 146 -1.66 13.47 -10.91
N ALA A 147 -1.84 12.71 -9.82
CA ALA A 147 -0.74 12.32 -8.95
C ALA A 147 0.34 11.52 -9.71
N CYS A 148 -0.06 10.58 -10.58
CA CYS A 148 0.88 9.83 -11.43
C CYS A 148 1.60 10.74 -12.43
N GLN A 149 0.92 11.73 -13.02
CA GLN A 149 1.54 12.70 -13.91
C GLN A 149 2.60 13.58 -13.20
N ILE A 150 2.33 13.97 -11.96
CA ILE A 150 3.27 14.76 -11.14
C ILE A 150 4.50 13.92 -10.77
N GLY A 151 4.31 12.69 -10.27
CA GLY A 151 5.48 11.93 -9.85
C GLY A 151 5.27 10.63 -9.11
N ILE A 152 4.04 10.25 -8.80
CA ILE A 152 3.77 8.92 -8.22
C ILE A 152 4.13 7.83 -9.24
N ARG A 153 4.85 6.80 -8.80
CA ARG A 153 5.30 5.67 -9.64
C ARG A 153 4.72 4.32 -9.25
N LYS A 154 4.18 4.21 -8.05
CA LYS A 154 3.47 3.04 -7.54
C LYS A 154 2.22 3.50 -6.81
N VAL A 155 1.09 2.82 -7.02
CA VAL A 155 -0.16 3.06 -6.29
C VAL A 155 -0.63 1.74 -5.70
N ASN A 156 -0.84 1.70 -4.38
CA ASN A 156 -1.36 0.53 -3.69
C ASN A 156 -2.88 0.56 -3.70
N ILE A 157 -3.49 -0.51 -4.22
CA ILE A 157 -4.94 -0.69 -4.34
C ILE A 157 -5.32 -2.03 -3.72
N SER A 158 -6.17 -2.03 -2.73
CA SER A 158 -6.64 -3.23 -2.02
C SER A 158 -8.17 -3.31 -2.01
N SER A 159 -8.85 -2.32 -1.44
CA SER A 159 -10.30 -2.36 -1.23
C SER A 159 -11.10 -2.46 -2.53
N ASP A 160 -10.70 -1.75 -3.60
CA ASP A 160 -11.37 -1.83 -4.91
C ASP A 160 -11.22 -3.22 -5.52
N PHE A 161 -10.02 -3.82 -5.39
CA PHE A 161 -9.78 -5.18 -5.88
C PHE A 161 -10.61 -6.21 -5.10
N LYS A 162 -10.62 -6.14 -3.77
CA LYS A 162 -11.45 -7.00 -2.92
C LYS A 162 -12.93 -6.87 -3.30
N TYR A 163 -13.42 -5.63 -3.44
CA TYR A 163 -14.81 -5.38 -3.83
C TYR A 163 -15.15 -6.00 -5.18
N ALA A 164 -14.34 -5.78 -6.20
CA ALA A 164 -14.56 -6.34 -7.54
C ALA A 164 -14.55 -7.88 -7.52
N PHE A 165 -13.60 -8.47 -6.77
CA PHE A 165 -13.51 -9.92 -6.60
C PHE A 165 -14.76 -10.50 -5.93
N PHE A 166 -15.15 -9.99 -4.77
CA PHE A 166 -16.31 -10.51 -4.05
C PHE A 166 -17.62 -10.27 -4.79
N LYS A 167 -17.76 -9.14 -5.48
CA LYS A 167 -18.90 -8.90 -6.36
C LYS A 167 -18.99 -9.96 -7.46
N LYS A 168 -17.86 -10.31 -8.08
CA LYS A 168 -17.87 -11.36 -9.12
C LYS A 168 -18.15 -12.74 -8.55
N VAL A 169 -17.62 -13.06 -7.38
CA VAL A 169 -17.94 -14.31 -6.66
C VAL A 169 -19.43 -14.39 -6.37
N ASP A 170 -20.05 -13.31 -5.87
CA ASP A 170 -21.49 -13.26 -5.60
C ASP A 170 -22.33 -13.47 -6.87
N GLU A 171 -22.00 -12.79 -7.98
CA GLU A 171 -22.63 -13.00 -9.28
C GLU A 171 -22.58 -14.47 -9.71
N VAL A 172 -21.41 -15.11 -9.63
CA VAL A 172 -21.24 -16.53 -9.99
C VAL A 172 -22.09 -17.44 -9.08
N ILE A 173 -22.08 -17.18 -7.76
CA ILE A 173 -22.88 -17.96 -6.80
C ILE A 173 -24.38 -17.81 -7.08
N GLN A 174 -24.85 -16.63 -7.48
CA GLN A 174 -26.26 -16.41 -7.82
C GLN A 174 -26.70 -17.25 -9.04
N GLU A 175 -25.82 -17.47 -10.00
CA GLU A 175 -26.09 -18.27 -11.21
C GLU A 175 -26.06 -19.78 -10.96
N LEU A 176 -25.50 -20.26 -9.83
CA LEU A 176 -25.41 -21.68 -9.51
C LEU A 176 -26.74 -22.26 -9.00
N THR A 177 -27.03 -23.49 -9.38
CA THR A 177 -28.11 -24.30 -8.79
C THR A 177 -27.81 -24.63 -7.32
N LEU A 178 -28.81 -25.12 -6.58
CA LEU A 178 -28.63 -25.49 -5.18
C LEU A 178 -27.55 -26.58 -5.00
N ASP A 179 -27.56 -27.61 -5.87
CA ASP A 179 -26.58 -28.70 -5.81
C ASP A 179 -25.16 -28.23 -6.11
N GLU A 180 -24.99 -27.30 -7.05
CA GLU A 180 -23.72 -26.67 -7.36
C GLU A 180 -23.22 -25.78 -6.19
N LYS A 181 -24.10 -25.04 -5.53
CA LYS A 181 -23.78 -24.27 -4.31
C LYS A 181 -23.28 -25.17 -3.19
N ILE A 182 -23.95 -26.31 -2.96
CA ILE A 182 -23.51 -27.31 -1.97
C ILE A 182 -22.14 -27.87 -2.37
N GLY A 183 -21.91 -28.15 -3.65
CA GLY A 183 -20.62 -28.61 -4.15
C GLY A 183 -19.48 -27.62 -3.89
N VAL A 184 -19.70 -26.32 -4.13
CA VAL A 184 -18.73 -25.28 -3.81
C VAL A 184 -18.42 -25.22 -2.31
N MET A 185 -19.44 -25.23 -1.45
CA MET A 185 -19.28 -25.19 0.00
C MET A 185 -18.58 -26.42 0.57
N SER A 186 -18.73 -27.59 -0.07
CA SER A 186 -18.07 -28.84 0.35
C SER A 186 -16.67 -29.04 -0.27
N GLY A 187 -16.17 -28.06 -1.02
CA GLY A 187 -14.87 -28.16 -1.70
C GLY A 187 -14.84 -29.08 -2.93
N GLN A 188 -16.01 -29.51 -3.42
CA GLN A 188 -16.15 -30.36 -4.61
C GLN A 188 -16.36 -29.51 -5.87
N VAL A 189 -15.54 -28.50 -6.09
CA VAL A 189 -15.61 -27.65 -7.28
C VAL A 189 -15.05 -28.39 -8.48
N THR A 190 -15.88 -28.65 -9.49
CA THR A 190 -15.37 -29.08 -10.79
C THR A 190 -14.90 -27.86 -11.58
N GLU A 191 -13.66 -27.89 -12.06
CA GLU A 191 -12.94 -26.82 -12.79
C GLU A 191 -13.68 -26.16 -13.97
N LYS A 192 -14.79 -26.73 -14.42
CA LYS A 192 -15.48 -26.36 -15.68
C LYS A 192 -16.33 -25.08 -15.63
N LYS A 193 -16.55 -24.44 -14.47
CA LYS A 193 -17.45 -23.27 -14.35
C LYS A 193 -16.81 -22.01 -13.73
N LEU A 194 -15.52 -22.05 -13.34
CA LEU A 194 -14.84 -20.90 -12.77
C LEU A 194 -13.86 -20.22 -13.75
N LEU A 195 -13.80 -20.67 -14.99
CA LEU A 195 -13.11 -20.08 -16.12
C LEU A 195 -14.15 -19.57 -17.14
#